data_31ae645dd962840a51882a883c551ef9
#
_entry.id   31ae645dd962840a51882a883c551ef9
#
_cell.length_a   1.000
_cell.length_b   1.000
_cell.length_c   1.000
_cell.angle_alpha   90.00
_cell.angle_beta   90.00
_cell.angle_gamma   90.00
#
_symmetry.space_group_name_H-M   'P 1'
#
loop_
_entity.id
_entity.type
_entity.pdbx_description
1 polymer ?
#
loop_
_entity_poly.entity_id
_entity_poly.type
_entity_poly.pdbx_seq_one_letter_code
_entity_poly.pdbx_strand_id
1 'polypeptide(L)'
;MENHISRRCLLRNVTGGSVAAVAAWTLSGDLRAAEPEAEAQAQTPLKGHINHSVCRWCYGKISLDDLCKAAKAMGLKSIELLGPNEWSTLKTHGLTCAMAGGAGMGIGKGFNRVELHDQLVASFEKLIPQAADAGLKNVICMSGNREGLDDQEGIENCAKGLKRLMKLAEQKKVNVVMELLNSKVDHKDYQCDHTAWGAKVCQRVGSERMKLLYDVYHMQIMEGDLIRTIKDNAQYIAHYHTGGVPGRHEIDETQEINYPAVMKAIVETRFEGFVGQEFIPAGPDPLASLQRCVRICDV
;
A
#
# COMPACT_ATOMS: atom_id res chain seq x y z
N MET A 1 42.19 33.98 25.62
CA MET A 1 41.72 35.38 25.53
C MET A 1 40.22 35.31 25.31
N GLU A 2 39.52 35.53 26.42
CA GLU A 2 38.07 35.61 26.50
C GLU A 2 37.58 36.91 25.87
N ASN A 3 36.42 36.91 25.22
CA ASN A 3 35.60 38.11 25.16
C ASN A 3 34.11 37.73 25.20
N HIS A 4 33.63 37.85 26.43
CA HIS A 4 32.21 38.04 26.76
C HIS A 4 31.71 39.37 26.23
N ILE A 5 30.53 39.43 25.61
CA ILE A 5 29.73 40.66 25.52
C ILE A 5 28.37 40.43 26.14
N SER A 6 28.16 41.20 27.19
CA SER A 6 27.05 41.24 28.12
C SER A 6 25.82 41.96 27.56
N ARG A 7 24.66 41.50 28.01
CA ARG A 7 23.35 42.20 27.93
C ARG A 7 23.37 43.44 28.81
N ARG A 8 22.74 44.56 28.37
CA ARG A 8 21.89 45.43 29.22
C ARG A 8 21.22 46.57 28.44
N CYS A 9 19.90 46.63 28.59
CA CYS A 9 18.99 47.76 28.84
C CYS A 9 19.20 49.13 28.17
N LEU A 10 18.15 49.60 27.52
CA LEU A 10 17.70 50.99 27.73
C LEU A 10 16.17 51.11 27.49
N LEU A 11 15.47 51.28 28.62
CA LEU A 11 14.12 51.85 28.69
C LEU A 11 14.23 53.36 28.53
N ARG A 12 13.41 53.98 27.69
CA ARG A 12 13.06 55.40 27.84
C ARG A 12 11.57 55.60 27.48
N ASN A 13 10.84 56.04 28.51
CA ASN A 13 9.47 56.54 28.44
C ASN A 13 9.37 57.77 27.53
N VAL A 14 8.30 57.84 26.76
CA VAL A 14 7.67 59.10 26.34
C VAL A 14 6.17 58.94 26.45
N THR A 15 5.58 59.74 27.36
CA THR A 15 4.15 59.96 27.52
C THR A 15 3.67 60.93 26.45
N GLY A 16 2.51 60.61 25.81
CA GLY A 16 1.82 61.52 24.93
C GLY A 16 0.52 60.88 24.47
N GLY A 17 -0.61 61.30 25.04
CA GLY A 17 -1.93 60.77 24.73
C GLY A 17 -2.46 61.24 23.38
N SER A 18 -3.20 60.37 22.73
CA SER A 18 -4.22 60.71 21.75
C SER A 18 -5.23 59.58 21.68
N VAL A 19 -6.49 59.92 21.87
CA VAL A 19 -7.67 59.10 21.74
C VAL A 19 -7.78 58.68 20.25
N ALA A 20 -7.74 57.39 19.97
CA ALA A 20 -8.09 56.89 18.66
C ALA A 20 -9.05 55.70 18.81
N ALA A 21 -10.15 55.77 18.06
CA ALA A 21 -11.27 54.90 18.06
C ALA A 21 -10.91 53.42 17.83
N VAL A 22 -11.47 52.54 18.66
CA VAL A 22 -11.41 51.09 18.46
C VAL A 22 -12.43 50.77 17.34
N ALA A 23 -11.93 50.54 16.13
CA ALA A 23 -12.71 49.87 15.10
C ALA A 23 -12.64 48.36 15.38
N ALA A 24 -13.78 47.82 15.87
CA ALA A 24 -13.98 46.39 15.96
C ALA A 24 -14.05 45.80 14.54
N TRP A 25 -12.97 45.19 14.11
CA TRP A 25 -13.01 44.30 12.93
C TRP A 25 -13.59 42.97 13.38
N THR A 26 -14.90 42.78 13.10
CA THR A 26 -15.50 41.44 13.13
C THR A 26 -14.96 40.66 11.96
N LEU A 27 -13.99 39.78 12.26
CA LEU A 27 -13.59 38.68 11.36
C LEU A 27 -14.72 37.64 11.35
N SER A 28 -15.79 37.91 10.59
CA SER A 28 -16.65 36.85 10.07
C SER A 28 -16.04 36.34 8.80
N GLY A 29 -15.00 35.52 8.96
CA GLY A 29 -14.46 34.72 7.87
C GLY A 29 -15.39 33.56 7.61
N ASP A 30 -16.05 33.58 6.46
CA ASP A 30 -16.86 32.49 5.95
C ASP A 30 -16.08 31.18 5.85
N LEU A 31 -16.31 30.28 6.80
CA LEU A 31 -15.85 28.87 6.79
C LEU A 31 -16.74 27.99 5.86
N ARG A 32 -17.34 28.55 4.81
CA ARG A 32 -18.34 27.86 3.99
C ARG A 32 -17.96 27.58 2.53
N ALA A 33 -16.70 27.78 2.12
CA ALA A 33 -16.34 27.66 0.70
C ALA A 33 -15.67 26.32 0.29
N ALA A 34 -15.33 25.43 1.23
CA ALA A 34 -14.61 24.19 0.91
C ALA A 34 -15.52 22.96 0.65
N GLU A 35 -16.73 22.93 1.19
CA GLU A 35 -17.64 21.77 1.05
C GLU A 35 -18.16 21.52 -0.38
N PRO A 36 -18.51 22.53 -1.21
CA PRO A 36 -19.05 22.27 -2.54
C PRO A 36 -18.03 21.71 -3.53
N GLU A 37 -16.74 22.03 -3.40
CA GLU A 37 -15.70 21.50 -4.27
C GLU A 37 -15.35 20.05 -3.93
N ALA A 38 -15.36 19.68 -2.67
CA ALA A 38 -15.12 18.31 -2.23
C ALA A 38 -16.27 17.36 -2.64
N GLU A 39 -17.52 17.80 -2.51
CA GLU A 39 -18.69 17.04 -2.98
C GLU A 39 -18.73 16.91 -4.50
N ALA A 40 -18.38 17.97 -5.25
CA ALA A 40 -18.33 17.94 -6.71
C ALA A 40 -17.23 17.01 -7.22
N GLN A 41 -16.05 16.97 -6.56
CA GLN A 41 -14.97 16.04 -6.88
C GLN A 41 -15.36 14.58 -6.58
N ALA A 42 -16.14 14.33 -5.55
CA ALA A 42 -16.63 13.00 -5.19
C ALA A 42 -17.53 12.37 -6.27
N GLN A 43 -18.23 13.18 -7.06
CA GLN A 43 -19.17 12.74 -8.11
C GLN A 43 -18.50 12.55 -9.49
N THR A 44 -17.27 13.03 -9.69
CA THR A 44 -16.56 12.88 -10.96
C THR A 44 -16.10 11.43 -11.15
N PRO A 45 -16.37 10.79 -12.29
CA PRO A 45 -15.85 9.46 -12.58
C PRO A 45 -14.32 9.43 -12.52
N LEU A 46 -13.75 8.27 -12.12
CA LEU A 46 -12.31 8.06 -12.15
C LEU A 46 -11.81 8.02 -13.59
N LYS A 47 -10.58 8.48 -13.84
CA LYS A 47 -9.95 8.53 -15.19
C LYS A 47 -9.78 7.13 -15.82
N GLY A 48 -9.64 6.09 -14.98
CA GLY A 48 -9.60 4.71 -15.45
C GLY A 48 -8.20 4.21 -15.87
N HIS A 49 -7.15 5.00 -15.70
CA HIS A 49 -5.77 4.57 -15.96
C HIS A 49 -5.24 3.63 -14.88
N ILE A 50 -5.79 3.71 -13.67
CA ILE A 50 -5.46 2.86 -12.51
C ILE A 50 -6.70 2.03 -12.14
N ASN A 51 -6.53 0.73 -11.93
CA ASN A 51 -7.55 -0.10 -11.29
C ASN A 51 -7.36 -0.01 -9.78
N HIS A 52 -8.28 0.66 -9.10
CA HIS A 52 -8.20 0.87 -7.66
C HIS A 52 -8.77 -0.31 -6.87
N SER A 53 -8.10 -0.65 -5.77
CA SER A 53 -8.49 -1.63 -4.77
C SER A 53 -8.34 -1.06 -3.36
N VAL A 54 -8.82 -1.78 -2.34
CA VAL A 54 -8.62 -1.45 -0.93
C VAL A 54 -8.39 -2.71 -0.10
N CYS A 55 -7.44 -2.66 0.83
CA CYS A 55 -7.14 -3.75 1.75
C CYS A 55 -8.19 -3.83 2.86
N ARG A 56 -8.83 -4.99 2.98
CA ARG A 56 -9.93 -5.25 3.94
C ARG A 56 -9.53 -4.97 5.38
N TRP A 57 -8.34 -5.35 5.77
CA TRP A 57 -7.90 -5.29 7.17
C TRP A 57 -7.81 -3.86 7.72
N CYS A 58 -7.55 -2.86 6.88
CA CYS A 58 -7.51 -1.45 7.27
C CYS A 58 -8.89 -0.93 7.72
N TYR A 59 -9.97 -1.58 7.30
CA TYR A 59 -11.37 -1.18 7.53
C TYR A 59 -12.13 -2.21 8.36
N GLY A 60 -11.46 -2.90 9.28
CA GLY A 60 -12.02 -4.01 10.07
C GLY A 60 -13.28 -3.66 10.89
N LYS A 61 -13.48 -2.39 11.23
CA LYS A 61 -14.66 -1.91 11.96
C LYS A 61 -15.92 -1.72 11.08
N ILE A 62 -15.76 -1.69 9.75
CA ILE A 62 -16.85 -1.55 8.78
C ILE A 62 -17.23 -2.96 8.32
N SER A 63 -18.51 -3.30 8.19
CA SER A 63 -18.91 -4.59 7.64
C SER A 63 -18.37 -4.77 6.21
N LEU A 64 -18.10 -6.00 5.77
CA LEU A 64 -17.63 -6.25 4.41
C LEU A 64 -18.65 -5.77 3.38
N ASP A 65 -19.94 -5.97 3.65
CA ASP A 65 -21.03 -5.55 2.78
C ASP A 65 -21.09 -4.02 2.62
N ASP A 66 -20.94 -3.26 3.71
CA ASP A 66 -20.92 -1.80 3.67
C ASP A 66 -19.66 -1.26 3.02
N LEU A 67 -18.49 -1.90 3.25
CA LEU A 67 -17.26 -1.54 2.53
C LEU A 67 -17.40 -1.82 1.03
N CYS A 68 -18.05 -2.90 0.62
CA CYS A 68 -18.33 -3.19 -0.79
C CYS A 68 -19.20 -2.11 -1.44
N LYS A 69 -20.28 -1.68 -0.76
CA LYS A 69 -21.14 -0.59 -1.25
C LYS A 69 -20.36 0.71 -1.43
N ALA A 70 -19.59 1.08 -0.40
CA ALA A 70 -18.75 2.28 -0.44
C ALA A 70 -17.68 2.22 -1.54
N ALA A 71 -16.93 1.13 -1.62
CA ALA A 71 -15.91 0.91 -2.65
C ALA A 71 -16.51 1.02 -4.06
N LYS A 72 -17.68 0.40 -4.29
CA LYS A 72 -18.38 0.47 -5.57
C LYS A 72 -18.80 1.90 -5.90
N ALA A 73 -19.36 2.64 -4.94
CA ALA A 73 -19.77 4.04 -5.12
C ALA A 73 -18.58 4.95 -5.44
N MET A 74 -17.39 4.67 -4.89
CA MET A 74 -16.14 5.38 -5.17
C MET A 74 -15.49 5.00 -6.52
N GLY A 75 -15.99 3.97 -7.21
CA GLY A 75 -15.44 3.48 -8.48
C GLY A 75 -14.30 2.47 -8.32
N LEU A 76 -14.04 1.94 -7.13
CA LEU A 76 -13.10 0.84 -6.93
C LEU A 76 -13.64 -0.43 -7.60
N LYS A 77 -12.72 -1.29 -8.03
CA LYS A 77 -13.05 -2.57 -8.67
C LYS A 77 -12.78 -3.77 -7.77
N SER A 78 -12.10 -3.57 -6.64
CA SER A 78 -11.63 -4.66 -5.78
C SER A 78 -11.58 -4.27 -4.30
N ILE A 79 -11.84 -5.26 -3.44
CA ILE A 79 -11.41 -5.29 -2.03
C ILE A 79 -10.55 -6.54 -1.89
N GLU A 80 -9.40 -6.45 -1.21
CA GLU A 80 -8.39 -7.48 -1.26
C GLU A 80 -7.88 -7.96 0.10
N LEU A 81 -6.96 -8.93 0.06
CA LEU A 81 -6.43 -9.68 1.20
C LEU A 81 -7.52 -10.49 1.91
N LEU A 82 -8.50 -10.96 1.15
CA LEU A 82 -9.62 -11.79 1.58
C LEU A 82 -9.40 -13.26 1.23
N GLY A 83 -9.96 -14.14 2.05
CA GLY A 83 -9.96 -15.58 1.82
C GLY A 83 -11.17 -16.08 1.00
N PRO A 84 -11.17 -17.38 0.62
CA PRO A 84 -12.21 -17.97 -0.25
C PRO A 84 -13.64 -17.78 0.25
N ASN A 85 -13.85 -17.77 1.56
CA ASN A 85 -15.19 -17.65 2.17
C ASN A 85 -15.84 -16.27 1.95
N GLU A 86 -15.04 -15.25 1.61
CA GLU A 86 -15.48 -13.85 1.49
C GLU A 86 -15.66 -13.40 0.03
N TRP A 87 -15.11 -14.15 -0.94
CA TRP A 87 -15.13 -13.75 -2.36
C TRP A 87 -16.52 -13.69 -2.96
N SER A 88 -17.46 -14.54 -2.48
CA SER A 88 -18.84 -14.51 -2.92
C SER A 88 -19.53 -13.19 -2.59
N THR A 89 -19.23 -12.58 -1.43
CA THR A 89 -19.73 -11.27 -1.05
C THR A 89 -19.26 -10.20 -2.03
N LEU A 90 -17.96 -10.19 -2.40
CA LEU A 90 -17.44 -9.25 -3.39
C LEU A 90 -18.17 -9.37 -4.72
N LYS A 91 -18.36 -10.60 -5.19
CA LYS A 91 -19.04 -10.89 -6.47
C LYS A 91 -20.48 -10.36 -6.49
N THR A 92 -21.21 -10.45 -5.37
CA THR A 92 -22.58 -9.92 -5.23
C THR A 92 -22.63 -8.42 -5.48
N HIS A 93 -21.57 -7.68 -5.12
CA HIS A 93 -21.45 -6.24 -5.36
C HIS A 93 -20.76 -5.90 -6.70
N GLY A 94 -20.43 -6.89 -7.52
CA GLY A 94 -19.70 -6.67 -8.78
C GLY A 94 -18.27 -6.20 -8.57
N LEU A 95 -17.63 -6.65 -7.47
CA LEU A 95 -16.22 -6.44 -7.13
C LEU A 95 -15.45 -7.75 -7.26
N THR A 96 -14.11 -7.63 -7.39
CA THR A 96 -13.18 -8.78 -7.35
C THR A 96 -12.29 -8.72 -6.11
N CYS A 97 -11.43 -9.73 -5.92
CA CYS A 97 -10.32 -9.73 -4.96
C CYS A 97 -9.00 -9.67 -5.74
N ALA A 98 -8.37 -8.49 -5.81
CA ALA A 98 -7.18 -8.28 -6.63
C ALA A 98 -5.96 -9.06 -6.11
N MET A 99 -5.88 -9.26 -4.79
CA MET A 99 -4.87 -10.05 -4.10
C MET A 99 -5.55 -10.98 -3.10
N ALA A 100 -5.56 -12.28 -3.40
CA ALA A 100 -6.16 -13.28 -2.53
C ALA A 100 -5.24 -13.63 -1.35
N GLY A 101 -5.80 -13.61 -0.14
CA GLY A 101 -5.23 -14.17 1.07
C GLY A 101 -5.73 -15.59 1.33
N GLY A 102 -5.31 -16.17 2.47
CA GLY A 102 -5.83 -17.46 2.95
C GLY A 102 -4.88 -18.65 2.80
N ALA A 103 -3.72 -18.47 2.18
CA ALA A 103 -2.59 -19.41 2.30
C ALA A 103 -1.47 -18.77 3.14
N GLY A 104 -0.52 -19.59 3.58
CA GLY A 104 0.62 -19.12 4.36
C GLY A 104 0.43 -19.31 5.88
N MET A 105 1.42 -18.83 6.62
CA MET A 105 1.55 -19.04 8.08
C MET A 105 1.80 -17.70 8.80
N GLY A 106 1.36 -16.59 8.22
CA GLY A 106 1.65 -15.23 8.67
C GLY A 106 2.95 -14.68 8.10
N ILE A 107 3.24 -13.41 8.39
CA ILE A 107 4.35 -12.65 7.77
C ILE A 107 5.72 -13.25 8.13
N GLY A 108 5.92 -13.60 9.40
CA GLY A 108 7.21 -14.07 9.90
C GLY A 108 7.60 -15.49 9.50
N LYS A 109 6.65 -16.31 9.00
CA LYS A 109 6.87 -17.72 8.62
C LYS A 109 6.61 -17.89 7.12
N GLY A 110 7.65 -17.98 6.34
CA GLY A 110 7.55 -17.97 4.88
C GLY A 110 8.49 -18.93 4.17
N PHE A 111 8.65 -18.70 2.88
CA PHE A 111 9.38 -19.59 1.98
C PHE A 111 10.91 -19.61 2.19
N ASN A 112 11.47 -18.70 2.98
CA ASN A 112 12.88 -18.75 3.34
C ASN A 112 13.23 -19.91 4.29
N ARG A 113 12.23 -20.61 4.87
CA ARG A 113 12.37 -21.73 5.78
C ARG A 113 12.03 -23.05 5.09
N VAL A 114 13.05 -23.85 4.79
CA VAL A 114 12.89 -25.11 4.04
C VAL A 114 11.98 -26.09 4.77
N GLU A 115 12.03 -26.12 6.09
CA GLU A 115 11.20 -26.96 6.96
C GLU A 115 9.70 -26.63 6.89
N LEU A 116 9.35 -25.42 6.43
CA LEU A 116 7.94 -25.00 6.25
C LEU A 116 7.41 -25.30 4.85
N HIS A 117 8.26 -25.68 3.90
CA HIS A 117 7.88 -25.80 2.50
C HIS A 117 6.72 -26.77 2.26
N ASP A 118 6.71 -27.93 2.91
CA ASP A 118 5.64 -28.91 2.67
C ASP A 118 4.29 -28.39 3.11
N GLN A 119 4.22 -27.71 4.25
CA GLN A 119 2.98 -27.13 4.75
C GLN A 119 2.55 -25.93 3.90
N LEU A 120 3.48 -25.04 3.54
CA LEU A 120 3.21 -23.88 2.69
C LEU A 120 2.72 -24.34 1.31
N VAL A 121 3.45 -25.23 0.65
CA VAL A 121 3.09 -25.76 -0.68
C VAL A 121 1.70 -26.38 -0.65
N ALA A 122 1.41 -27.25 0.32
CA ALA A 122 0.08 -27.88 0.44
C ALA A 122 -1.05 -26.84 0.63
N SER A 123 -0.77 -25.72 1.32
CA SER A 123 -1.75 -24.63 1.49
C SER A 123 -2.00 -23.88 0.17
N PHE A 124 -0.93 -23.54 -0.56
CA PHE A 124 -1.04 -22.85 -1.87
C PHE A 124 -1.61 -23.74 -2.96
N GLU A 125 -1.33 -25.07 -2.97
CA GLU A 125 -1.93 -26.03 -3.89
C GLU A 125 -3.46 -26.11 -3.75
N LYS A 126 -4.01 -25.79 -2.58
CA LYS A 126 -5.45 -25.66 -2.35
C LYS A 126 -5.99 -24.31 -2.81
N LEU A 127 -5.27 -23.21 -2.49
CA LEU A 127 -5.74 -21.85 -2.77
C LEU A 127 -5.67 -21.47 -4.25
N ILE A 128 -4.61 -21.86 -4.96
CA ILE A 128 -4.40 -21.49 -6.37
C ILE A 128 -5.57 -21.93 -7.28
N PRO A 129 -6.08 -23.20 -7.22
CA PRO A 129 -7.25 -23.61 -7.98
C PRO A 129 -8.50 -22.81 -7.59
N GLN A 130 -8.74 -22.59 -6.30
CA GLN A 130 -9.91 -21.84 -5.83
C GLN A 130 -9.87 -20.37 -6.35
N ALA A 131 -8.69 -19.75 -6.32
CA ALA A 131 -8.49 -18.40 -6.87
C ALA A 131 -8.78 -18.38 -8.38
N ALA A 132 -8.26 -19.35 -9.13
CA ALA A 132 -8.50 -19.47 -10.57
C ALA A 132 -9.99 -19.66 -10.90
N ASP A 133 -10.68 -20.54 -10.17
CA ASP A 133 -12.10 -20.83 -10.36
C ASP A 133 -12.97 -19.61 -10.01
N ALA A 134 -12.52 -18.76 -9.06
CA ALA A 134 -13.14 -17.48 -8.75
C ALA A 134 -12.75 -16.34 -9.73
N GLY A 135 -11.89 -16.60 -10.72
CA GLY A 135 -11.41 -15.61 -11.69
C GLY A 135 -10.34 -14.65 -11.15
N LEU A 136 -9.73 -14.96 -10.01
CA LEU A 136 -8.69 -14.15 -9.39
C LEU A 136 -7.32 -14.40 -10.03
N LYS A 137 -6.45 -13.38 -10.02
CA LYS A 137 -5.17 -13.43 -10.71
C LYS A 137 -3.96 -13.61 -9.80
N ASN A 138 -4.07 -13.21 -8.53
CA ASN A 138 -2.93 -13.15 -7.62
C ASN A 138 -3.26 -13.80 -6.28
N VAL A 139 -2.29 -14.54 -5.73
CA VAL A 139 -2.30 -15.04 -4.35
C VAL A 139 -1.03 -14.56 -3.65
N ILE A 140 -1.18 -13.97 -2.45
CA ILE A 140 -0.06 -13.40 -1.70
C ILE A 140 0.75 -14.47 -1.01
N CYS A 141 2.09 -14.31 -0.98
CA CYS A 141 3.00 -15.12 -0.18
C CYS A 141 4.05 -14.26 0.52
N MET A 142 4.71 -14.81 1.54
CA MET A 142 5.69 -14.15 2.37
C MET A 142 7.05 -14.84 2.30
N SER A 143 8.13 -14.05 2.40
CA SER A 143 9.47 -14.61 2.55
C SER A 143 9.67 -15.26 3.91
N GLY A 144 9.16 -14.64 4.96
CA GLY A 144 9.45 -14.94 6.35
C GLY A 144 10.57 -14.06 6.92
N ASN A 145 10.79 -14.16 8.23
CA ASN A 145 11.86 -13.45 8.92
C ASN A 145 13.23 -14.11 8.68
N ARG A 146 14.29 -13.30 8.74
CA ARG A 146 15.68 -13.79 8.59
C ARG A 146 16.08 -14.76 9.69
N GLU A 147 15.84 -14.41 10.95
CA GLU A 147 16.31 -15.19 12.11
C GLU A 147 17.76 -15.65 11.94
N GLY A 148 18.61 -14.74 11.48
CA GLY A 148 20.03 -14.97 11.24
C GLY A 148 20.38 -15.64 9.90
N LEU A 149 19.41 -15.96 9.05
CA LEU A 149 19.65 -16.54 7.72
C LEU A 149 20.30 -15.51 6.79
N ASP A 150 21.32 -15.93 6.06
CA ASP A 150 21.96 -15.12 5.03
C ASP A 150 20.98 -14.79 3.88
N ASP A 151 21.17 -13.63 3.25
CA ASP A 151 20.28 -13.17 2.18
C ASP A 151 20.34 -14.08 0.95
N GLN A 152 21.52 -14.59 0.58
CA GLN A 152 21.64 -15.50 -0.56
C GLN A 152 20.99 -16.86 -0.26
N GLU A 153 21.19 -17.38 0.94
CA GLU A 153 20.54 -18.62 1.38
C GLU A 153 19.01 -18.44 1.43
N GLY A 154 18.51 -17.30 1.93
CA GLY A 154 17.09 -16.98 1.93
C GLY A 154 16.50 -16.97 0.52
N ILE A 155 17.19 -16.38 -0.47
CA ILE A 155 16.78 -16.38 -1.88
C ILE A 155 16.68 -17.81 -2.43
N GLU A 156 17.70 -18.63 -2.20
CA GLU A 156 17.71 -20.01 -2.70
C GLU A 156 16.62 -20.87 -2.05
N ASN A 157 16.40 -20.70 -0.74
CA ASN A 157 15.34 -21.39 -0.02
C ASN A 157 13.96 -20.98 -0.54
N CYS A 158 13.69 -19.68 -0.67
CA CYS A 158 12.43 -19.18 -1.27
C CYS A 158 12.24 -19.76 -2.67
N ALA A 159 13.24 -19.70 -3.52
CA ALA A 159 13.15 -20.23 -4.88
C ALA A 159 12.87 -21.73 -4.91
N LYS A 160 13.50 -22.51 -4.03
CA LYS A 160 13.31 -23.96 -3.91
C LYS A 160 11.85 -24.31 -3.57
N GLY A 161 11.25 -23.63 -2.59
CA GLY A 161 9.85 -23.86 -2.19
C GLY A 161 8.88 -23.40 -3.25
N LEU A 162 9.06 -22.17 -3.78
CA LEU A 162 8.16 -21.56 -4.76
C LEU A 162 8.16 -22.29 -6.11
N LYS A 163 9.28 -22.83 -6.58
CA LYS A 163 9.34 -23.65 -7.80
C LYS A 163 8.36 -24.81 -7.78
N ARG A 164 8.08 -25.38 -6.62
CA ARG A 164 7.13 -26.50 -6.47
C ARG A 164 5.69 -26.10 -6.87
N LEU A 165 5.35 -24.80 -6.77
CA LEU A 165 4.02 -24.26 -7.10
C LEU A 165 3.89 -23.85 -8.58
N MET A 166 5.01 -23.60 -9.27
CA MET A 166 4.96 -22.88 -10.56
C MET A 166 4.22 -23.64 -11.64
N LYS A 167 4.37 -24.96 -11.73
CA LYS A 167 3.62 -25.76 -12.70
C LYS A 167 2.10 -25.57 -12.54
N LEU A 168 1.61 -25.60 -11.30
CA LEU A 168 0.19 -25.39 -11.01
C LEU A 168 -0.22 -23.93 -11.27
N ALA A 169 0.58 -22.96 -10.85
CA ALA A 169 0.35 -21.53 -11.05
C ALA A 169 0.26 -21.18 -12.55
N GLU A 170 1.14 -21.73 -13.37
CA GLU A 170 1.14 -21.58 -14.84
C GLU A 170 -0.12 -22.20 -15.47
N GLN A 171 -0.47 -23.44 -15.12
CA GLN A 171 -1.66 -24.12 -15.61
C GLN A 171 -2.95 -23.37 -15.26
N LYS A 172 -3.03 -22.81 -14.05
CA LYS A 172 -4.18 -22.07 -13.55
C LYS A 172 -4.16 -20.58 -13.91
N LYS A 173 -3.06 -20.08 -14.48
CA LYS A 173 -2.83 -18.67 -14.83
C LYS A 173 -2.99 -17.72 -13.63
N VAL A 174 -2.55 -18.17 -12.45
CA VAL A 174 -2.55 -17.41 -11.20
C VAL A 174 -1.10 -17.07 -10.82
N ASN A 175 -0.83 -15.84 -10.44
CA ASN A 175 0.47 -15.43 -9.95
C ASN A 175 0.60 -15.75 -8.45
N VAL A 176 1.77 -16.20 -8.03
CA VAL A 176 2.18 -16.24 -6.62
C VAL A 176 3.01 -14.98 -6.39
N VAL A 177 2.55 -14.11 -5.50
CA VAL A 177 3.03 -12.74 -5.38
C VAL A 177 3.64 -12.55 -4.00
N MET A 178 4.97 -12.30 -3.94
CA MET A 178 5.67 -12.06 -2.68
C MET A 178 5.66 -10.57 -2.35
N GLU A 179 5.26 -10.24 -1.13
CA GLU A 179 5.19 -8.86 -0.70
C GLU A 179 6.54 -8.35 -0.20
N LEU A 180 6.86 -7.12 -0.59
CA LEU A 180 7.99 -6.33 -0.12
C LEU A 180 7.58 -5.54 1.12
N LEU A 181 8.17 -5.85 2.29
CA LEU A 181 7.83 -5.19 3.56
C LEU A 181 9.06 -4.50 4.15
N ASN A 182 8.86 -3.44 4.95
CA ASN A 182 9.96 -2.81 5.65
C ASN A 182 10.36 -3.58 6.92
N SER A 183 11.66 -3.82 7.08
CA SER A 183 12.25 -4.42 8.29
C SER A 183 12.71 -3.37 9.31
N LYS A 184 12.71 -2.08 8.95
CA LYS A 184 13.18 -0.98 9.82
C LYS A 184 12.17 -0.60 10.90
N VAL A 185 10.89 -0.60 10.60
CA VAL A 185 9.82 -0.07 11.47
C VAL A 185 8.79 -1.14 11.82
N ASP A 186 8.07 -1.68 10.83
CA ASP A 186 6.84 -2.43 11.07
C ASP A 186 7.05 -3.95 11.18
N HIS A 187 7.94 -4.53 10.36
CA HIS A 187 8.12 -5.97 10.25
C HIS A 187 9.59 -6.34 10.50
N LYS A 188 10.07 -6.06 11.71
CA LYS A 188 11.46 -6.34 12.09
C LYS A 188 11.88 -7.73 11.66
N ASP A 189 13.09 -7.80 11.06
CA ASP A 189 13.70 -9.04 10.60
C ASP A 189 13.06 -9.69 9.36
N TYR A 190 12.02 -9.11 8.75
CA TYR A 190 11.47 -9.63 7.50
C TYR A 190 12.52 -9.63 6.39
N GLN A 191 12.60 -10.72 5.58
CA GLN A 191 13.74 -10.89 4.69
C GLN A 191 13.57 -10.24 3.31
N CYS A 192 12.36 -10.27 2.72
CA CYS A 192 12.09 -9.62 1.44
C CYS A 192 11.83 -8.12 1.64
N ASP A 193 12.82 -7.38 2.11
CA ASP A 193 12.70 -5.98 2.50
C ASP A 193 13.33 -4.97 1.52
N HIS A 194 13.85 -5.48 0.38
CA HIS A 194 14.40 -4.67 -0.72
C HIS A 194 13.97 -5.25 -2.07
N THR A 195 13.66 -4.38 -3.01
CA THR A 195 13.21 -4.78 -4.36
C THR A 195 14.23 -5.66 -5.07
N ALA A 196 15.52 -5.36 -4.95
CA ALA A 196 16.58 -6.15 -5.55
C ALA A 196 16.63 -7.59 -5.03
N TRP A 197 16.33 -7.82 -3.74
CA TRP A 197 16.23 -9.14 -3.15
C TRP A 197 15.04 -9.93 -3.72
N GLY A 198 13.86 -9.31 -3.75
CA GLY A 198 12.66 -9.92 -4.32
C GLY A 198 12.80 -10.25 -5.81
N ALA A 199 13.40 -9.35 -6.58
CA ALA A 199 13.68 -9.58 -8.00
C ALA A 199 14.61 -10.79 -8.21
N LYS A 200 15.63 -10.98 -7.37
CA LYS A 200 16.48 -12.18 -7.41
C LYS A 200 15.70 -13.46 -7.13
N VAL A 201 14.72 -13.44 -6.19
CA VAL A 201 13.82 -14.58 -5.97
C VAL A 201 13.04 -14.89 -7.25
N CYS A 202 12.44 -13.89 -7.90
CA CYS A 202 11.73 -14.06 -9.17
C CYS A 202 12.62 -14.68 -10.25
N GLN A 203 13.83 -14.17 -10.41
CA GLN A 203 14.84 -14.70 -11.36
C GLN A 203 15.21 -16.16 -11.06
N ARG A 204 15.44 -16.50 -9.78
CA ARG A 204 15.78 -17.85 -9.35
C ARG A 204 14.65 -18.84 -9.53
N VAL A 205 13.41 -18.41 -9.32
CA VAL A 205 12.21 -19.21 -9.61
C VAL A 205 12.09 -19.46 -11.11
N GLY A 206 12.28 -18.44 -11.94
CA GLY A 206 12.32 -18.54 -13.39
C GLY A 206 10.97 -18.77 -14.04
N SER A 207 9.87 -18.37 -13.38
CA SER A 207 8.51 -18.46 -13.92
C SER A 207 7.86 -17.08 -13.96
N GLU A 208 7.12 -16.80 -15.02
CA GLU A 208 6.32 -15.58 -15.18
C GLU A 208 5.18 -15.47 -14.14
N ARG A 209 4.89 -16.54 -13.42
CA ARG A 209 3.86 -16.57 -12.37
C ARG A 209 4.41 -16.24 -11.00
N MET A 210 5.74 -16.12 -10.84
CA MET A 210 6.35 -15.57 -9.63
C MET A 210 6.52 -14.07 -9.78
N LYS A 211 5.84 -13.31 -8.93
CA LYS A 211 5.79 -11.86 -8.97
C LYS A 211 5.99 -11.23 -7.59
N LEU A 212 6.09 -9.91 -7.58
CA LEU A 212 6.19 -9.09 -6.38
C LEU A 212 4.95 -8.22 -6.22
N LEU A 213 4.58 -7.98 -4.97
CA LEU A 213 3.76 -6.86 -4.55
C LEU A 213 4.72 -5.77 -4.08
N TYR A 214 4.70 -4.63 -4.76
CA TYR A 214 5.49 -3.45 -4.42
C TYR A 214 4.65 -2.53 -3.54
N ASP A 215 4.88 -2.58 -2.25
CA ASP A 215 4.25 -1.64 -1.32
C ASP A 215 5.08 -0.35 -1.27
N VAL A 216 4.50 0.72 -1.80
CA VAL A 216 5.14 2.05 -1.90
C VAL A 216 5.51 2.59 -0.52
N TYR A 217 4.67 2.37 0.51
CA TYR A 217 4.95 2.76 1.88
C TYR A 217 6.19 2.06 2.42
N HIS A 218 6.23 0.73 2.28
CA HIS A 218 7.35 -0.06 2.78
C HIS A 218 8.66 0.26 2.05
N MET A 219 8.60 0.42 0.74
CA MET A 219 9.81 0.68 -0.06
C MET A 219 10.32 2.11 0.07
N GLN A 220 9.46 3.10 0.36
CA GLN A 220 9.93 4.43 0.75
C GLN A 220 10.78 4.37 2.02
N ILE A 221 10.36 3.62 3.03
CA ILE A 221 11.10 3.47 4.30
C ILE A 221 12.44 2.74 4.09
N MET A 222 12.46 1.73 3.23
CA MET A 222 13.64 0.88 3.03
C MET A 222 14.66 1.46 2.06
N GLU A 223 14.24 1.89 0.88
CA GLU A 223 15.18 2.18 -0.21
C GLU A 223 14.95 3.56 -0.89
N GLY A 224 13.75 4.14 -0.80
CA GLY A 224 13.45 5.39 -1.53
C GLY A 224 13.56 5.23 -3.05
N ASP A 225 13.85 6.33 -3.79
CA ASP A 225 14.01 6.34 -5.27
C ASP A 225 12.93 5.51 -6.02
N LEU A 226 11.69 5.64 -5.53
CA LEU A 226 10.56 4.77 -5.88
C LEU A 226 10.32 4.67 -7.39
N ILE A 227 10.34 5.82 -8.09
CA ILE A 227 9.98 5.88 -9.51
C ILE A 227 10.97 5.10 -10.37
N ARG A 228 12.27 5.22 -10.12
CA ARG A 228 13.29 4.48 -10.83
C ARG A 228 13.19 3.00 -10.51
N THR A 229 13.09 2.66 -9.23
CA THR A 229 12.98 1.27 -8.77
C THR A 229 11.76 0.57 -9.39
N ILE A 230 10.59 1.24 -9.45
CA ILE A 230 9.38 0.73 -10.10
C ILE A 230 9.63 0.46 -11.59
N LYS A 231 10.20 1.44 -12.31
CA LYS A 231 10.45 1.30 -13.77
C LYS A 231 11.44 0.18 -14.08
N ASP A 232 12.53 0.09 -13.34
CA ASP A 232 13.59 -0.89 -13.56
C ASP A 232 13.12 -2.32 -13.24
N ASN A 233 12.14 -2.48 -12.35
CA ASN A 233 11.62 -3.77 -11.90
C ASN A 233 10.19 -4.09 -12.34
N ALA A 234 9.60 -3.29 -13.23
CA ALA A 234 8.20 -3.41 -13.64
C ALA A 234 7.81 -4.84 -14.09
N GLN A 235 8.73 -5.55 -14.74
CA GLN A 235 8.52 -6.94 -15.20
C GLN A 235 8.24 -7.93 -14.05
N TYR A 236 8.68 -7.63 -12.83
CA TYR A 236 8.48 -8.49 -11.67
C TYR A 236 7.24 -8.10 -10.85
N ILE A 237 6.71 -6.89 -11.02
CA ILE A 237 5.64 -6.35 -10.18
C ILE A 237 4.27 -6.69 -10.75
N ALA A 238 3.42 -7.35 -9.96
CA ALA A 238 2.04 -7.68 -10.33
C ALA A 238 0.99 -6.91 -9.52
N HIS A 239 1.41 -6.19 -8.49
CA HIS A 239 0.51 -5.48 -7.59
C HIS A 239 1.22 -4.34 -6.85
N TYR A 240 0.47 -3.30 -6.48
CA TYR A 240 0.98 -2.19 -5.69
C TYR A 240 0.11 -1.94 -4.46
N HIS A 241 0.75 -1.57 -3.33
CA HIS A 241 0.07 -1.02 -2.17
C HIS A 241 0.52 0.43 -1.90
N THR A 242 -0.31 1.18 -1.15
CA THR A 242 -0.06 2.57 -0.79
C THR A 242 -0.23 2.80 0.70
N GLY A 243 0.50 3.75 1.26
CA GLY A 243 0.36 4.22 2.64
C GLY A 243 1.24 5.45 2.86
N GLY A 244 0.82 6.36 3.74
CA GLY A 244 1.58 7.59 4.03
C GLY A 244 2.82 7.34 4.89
N VAL A 245 3.95 7.92 4.52
CA VAL A 245 5.17 7.90 5.34
C VAL A 245 5.37 9.29 5.95
N PRO A 246 5.55 9.39 7.28
CA PRO A 246 5.55 8.33 8.29
C PRO A 246 4.13 7.89 8.69
N GLY A 247 4.04 6.72 9.36
CA GLY A 247 2.88 6.32 10.15
C GLY A 247 1.85 5.43 9.46
N ARG A 248 1.98 5.17 8.14
CA ARG A 248 1.06 4.32 7.35
C ARG A 248 -0.39 4.83 7.35
N HIS A 249 -0.56 6.16 7.44
CA HIS A 249 -1.86 6.83 7.40
C HIS A 249 -2.23 7.27 5.97
N GLU A 250 -3.14 8.25 5.87
CA GLU A 250 -3.58 8.85 4.61
C GLU A 250 -2.39 9.27 3.72
N ILE A 251 -2.60 9.29 2.40
CA ILE A 251 -1.58 9.65 1.41
C ILE A 251 -1.72 11.08 0.88
N ASP A 252 -2.33 11.95 1.66
CA ASP A 252 -2.50 13.37 1.36
C ASP A 252 -1.23 14.20 1.65
N GLU A 253 -1.37 15.51 1.83
CA GLU A 253 -0.25 16.44 2.04
C GLU A 253 0.44 16.30 3.41
N THR A 254 -0.04 15.43 4.29
CA THR A 254 0.52 15.22 5.64
C THR A 254 1.69 14.22 5.66
N GLN A 255 2.06 13.68 4.50
CA GLN A 255 3.10 12.66 4.33
C GLN A 255 4.11 13.04 3.23
N GLU A 256 5.22 12.29 3.10
CA GLU A 256 6.38 12.71 2.29
C GLU A 256 6.41 12.20 0.84
N ILE A 257 5.54 11.25 0.45
CA ILE A 257 5.57 10.61 -0.88
C ILE A 257 4.74 11.43 -1.89
N ASN A 258 5.30 11.75 -3.04
CA ASN A 258 4.55 12.36 -4.14
C ASN A 258 3.76 11.28 -4.92
N TYR A 259 2.61 10.86 -4.38
CA TYR A 259 1.77 9.82 -4.97
C TYR A 259 1.35 10.08 -6.42
N PRO A 260 0.94 11.29 -6.83
CA PRO A 260 0.62 11.55 -8.24
C PRO A 260 1.79 11.27 -9.19
N ALA A 261 3.03 11.56 -8.79
CA ALA A 261 4.21 11.26 -9.60
C ALA A 261 4.50 9.74 -9.66
N VAL A 262 4.35 9.04 -8.53
CA VAL A 262 4.51 7.57 -8.46
C VAL A 262 3.45 6.89 -9.33
N MET A 263 2.17 7.29 -9.23
CA MET A 263 1.09 6.71 -10.03
C MET A 263 1.29 6.93 -11.54
N LYS A 264 1.74 8.12 -11.96
CA LYS A 264 2.11 8.37 -13.38
C LYS A 264 3.21 7.42 -13.85
N ALA A 265 4.23 7.20 -13.02
CA ALA A 265 5.30 6.26 -13.35
C ALA A 265 4.78 4.81 -13.47
N ILE A 266 3.84 4.39 -12.63
CA ILE A 266 3.17 3.08 -12.75
C ILE A 266 2.40 2.98 -14.08
N VAL A 267 1.62 4.00 -14.44
CA VAL A 267 0.89 4.03 -15.72
C VAL A 267 1.84 3.96 -16.92
N GLU A 268 2.98 4.67 -16.88
CA GLU A 268 4.00 4.64 -17.92
C GLU A 268 4.61 3.24 -18.15
N THR A 269 4.62 2.37 -17.13
CA THR A 269 5.04 0.96 -17.30
C THR A 269 4.00 0.09 -18.02
N ARG A 270 2.83 0.63 -18.37
CA ARG A 270 1.68 -0.08 -18.92
C ARG A 270 1.12 -1.15 -17.98
N PHE A 271 1.17 -0.89 -16.69
CA PHE A 271 0.65 -1.77 -15.68
C PHE A 271 -0.88 -1.88 -15.76
N GLU A 272 -1.39 -3.12 -15.86
CA GLU A 272 -2.83 -3.41 -15.96
C GLU A 272 -3.42 -4.03 -14.68
N GLY A 273 -2.59 -4.24 -13.65
CA GLY A 273 -3.01 -4.80 -12.36
C GLY A 273 -3.76 -3.78 -11.50
N PHE A 274 -3.69 -3.96 -10.19
CA PHE A 274 -4.39 -3.12 -9.22
C PHE A 274 -3.41 -2.36 -8.33
N VAL A 275 -3.85 -1.18 -7.88
CA VAL A 275 -3.24 -0.42 -6.79
C VAL A 275 -4.20 -0.48 -5.60
N GLY A 276 -3.78 -1.15 -4.53
CA GLY A 276 -4.53 -1.32 -3.29
C GLY A 276 -4.20 -0.22 -2.28
N GLN A 277 -5.25 0.44 -1.77
CA GLN A 277 -5.11 1.39 -0.65
C GLN A 277 -4.92 0.60 0.65
N GLU A 278 -3.72 0.67 1.23
CA GLU A 278 -3.35 -0.08 2.44
C GLU A 278 -2.90 0.84 3.58
N PHE A 279 -3.35 2.06 3.58
CA PHE A 279 -3.14 2.97 4.70
C PHE A 279 -4.15 2.71 5.83
N ILE A 280 -3.77 3.06 7.06
CA ILE A 280 -4.61 2.97 8.25
C ILE A 280 -5.28 4.33 8.44
N PRO A 281 -6.60 4.47 8.21
CA PRO A 281 -7.27 5.75 8.36
C PRO A 281 -7.09 6.34 9.77
N ALA A 282 -6.57 7.56 9.86
CA ALA A 282 -6.44 8.33 11.10
C ALA A 282 -7.54 9.41 11.23
N GLY A 283 -8.16 9.78 10.12
CA GLY A 283 -9.26 10.75 10.09
C GLY A 283 -10.54 10.22 10.75
N PRO A 284 -11.47 11.12 11.11
CA PRO A 284 -12.72 10.76 11.80
C PRO A 284 -13.68 9.93 10.93
N ASP A 285 -13.62 10.09 9.60
CA ASP A 285 -14.38 9.32 8.62
C ASP A 285 -13.44 8.52 7.71
N PRO A 286 -13.28 7.21 7.98
CA PRO A 286 -12.38 6.36 7.20
C PRO A 286 -12.79 6.19 5.74
N LEU A 287 -14.09 6.30 5.41
CA LEU A 287 -14.55 6.18 4.02
C LEU A 287 -14.29 7.47 3.23
N ALA A 288 -14.45 8.64 3.84
CA ALA A 288 -14.04 9.90 3.23
C ALA A 288 -12.53 9.96 3.01
N SER A 289 -11.72 9.45 3.97
CA SER A 289 -10.27 9.28 3.81
C SER A 289 -9.94 8.39 2.61
N LEU A 290 -10.61 7.24 2.48
CA LEU A 290 -10.42 6.32 1.35
C LEU A 290 -10.72 7.02 0.02
N GLN A 291 -11.85 7.70 -0.07
CA GLN A 291 -12.26 8.39 -1.29
C GLN A 291 -11.22 9.44 -1.72
N ARG A 292 -10.74 10.25 -0.77
CA ARG A 292 -9.69 11.25 -1.02
C ARG A 292 -8.39 10.60 -1.52
N CYS A 293 -7.94 9.54 -0.87
CA CYS A 293 -6.72 8.84 -1.26
C CYS A 293 -6.82 8.17 -2.63
N VAL A 294 -7.97 7.60 -2.97
CA VAL A 294 -8.25 7.08 -4.33
C VAL A 294 -8.13 8.19 -5.37
N ARG A 295 -8.67 9.39 -5.09
CA ARG A 295 -8.58 10.55 -6.00
C ARG A 295 -7.14 11.04 -6.20
N ILE A 296 -6.31 11.01 -5.17
CA ILE A 296 -4.88 11.35 -5.27
C ILE A 296 -4.15 10.39 -6.23
N CYS A 297 -4.53 9.11 -6.22
CA CYS A 297 -3.96 8.09 -7.10
C CYS A 297 -4.58 8.07 -8.51
N ASP A 298 -5.67 8.79 -8.78
CA ASP A 298 -6.36 8.80 -10.06
C ASP A 298 -5.72 9.81 -11.02
N VAL A 299 -4.67 9.42 -11.75
CA VAL A 299 -3.80 10.27 -12.60
C VAL A 299 -4.14 10.16 -14.09
#